data_8d0f0737b21346d46ce2925d5e86a5ab
#
_entry.id   8d0f0737b21346d46ce2925d5e86a5ab
#
_cell.length_a   1.000
_cell.length_b   1.000
_cell.length_c   1.000
_cell.angle_alpha   90.00
_cell.angle_beta   90.00
_cell.angle_gamma   90.00
#
_symmetry.space_group_name_H-M   'P 1'
#
loop_
_entity.id
_entity.type
_entity.pdbx_description
1 polymer ?
#
loop_
_entity_poly.entity_id
_entity_poly.type
_entity_poly.pdbx_seq_one_letter_code
_entity_poly.pdbx_strand_id
1 'polypeptide(L)'
;MNSSMFHFRFRRSHAFLSIGVLVIALLGCASGLVAQTQRTPSDVVREFYKAMHDHRFKEAWSLTIYKPAVDGLNAEEMEDLRPDFEEKAAAIPDPVEISGEQISGDTATVFVRVPINESTPQNISQPVTLIKSGGAWIIGDEANQAIVKKAGRRFFLDALITQHHSDIEDLLKRVIAVQIVYVQQHDTFGDLAALINAGLLPKAAGDPKELGYNFRVTVGKDGKSYVAGAEPARYGHTGKLSYWMDQTGTIKSVDNGGKPMSGSPTKN
;
A
#
# COMPACT_ATOMS: atom_id res chain seq x y z
N MET A 1 -4.50 18.62 -1.75
CA MET A 1 -4.13 17.36 -1.09
C MET A 1 -3.40 16.52 -2.12
N ASN A 2 -2.08 16.36 -1.96
CA ASN A 2 -1.22 15.78 -2.99
C ASN A 2 -1.32 14.26 -2.96
N SER A 3 -1.92 13.70 -4.01
CA SER A 3 -1.82 12.26 -4.29
C SER A 3 -0.42 11.95 -4.82
N SER A 4 0.47 11.52 -3.94
CA SER A 4 1.82 11.08 -4.31
C SER A 4 1.79 9.60 -4.69
N MET A 5 1.42 9.33 -5.95
CA MET A 5 1.71 8.04 -6.57
C MET A 5 3.22 7.97 -6.83
N PHE A 6 3.90 7.09 -6.11
CA PHE A 6 5.30 6.72 -6.34
C PHE A 6 6.33 7.86 -6.42
N HIS A 7 6.66 8.51 -5.30
CA HIS A 7 7.85 9.34 -5.21
C HIS A 7 8.90 8.69 -4.32
N PHE A 8 9.71 7.79 -4.89
CA PHE A 8 11.05 7.49 -4.36
C PHE A 8 12.06 8.30 -5.18
N ARG A 9 12.57 9.40 -4.58
CA ARG A 9 13.67 10.16 -5.15
C ARG A 9 14.99 9.46 -4.84
N PHE A 10 15.72 9.06 -5.88
CA PHE A 10 17.16 8.79 -5.77
C PHE A 10 17.97 9.63 -6.76
N ARG A 11 19.10 10.13 -6.25
CA ARG A 11 20.05 11.04 -6.86
C ARG A 11 20.81 10.38 -8.02
N ARG A 12 21.03 11.15 -9.10
CA ARG A 12 21.83 10.81 -10.28
C ARG A 12 23.31 10.72 -9.95
N SER A 13 24.00 9.76 -10.56
CA SER A 13 25.43 9.87 -10.90
C SER A 13 25.61 9.42 -12.36
N HIS A 14 26.23 10.30 -13.14
CA HIS A 14 26.58 10.07 -14.54
C HIS A 14 27.93 9.35 -14.64
N ALA A 15 28.03 8.40 -15.55
CA ALA A 15 29.32 8.04 -16.17
C ALA A 15 29.06 7.62 -17.62
N PHE A 16 29.62 8.40 -18.55
CA PHE A 16 29.72 8.08 -19.97
C PHE A 16 30.87 7.08 -20.18
N LEU A 17 30.73 6.10 -21.06
CA LEU A 17 31.81 5.73 -22.00
C LEU A 17 31.29 4.99 -23.25
N SER A 18 31.97 5.26 -24.34
CA SER A 18 31.62 5.08 -25.74
C SER A 18 32.18 3.81 -26.38
N ILE A 19 31.53 3.39 -27.50
CA ILE A 19 32.09 2.85 -28.78
C ILE A 19 32.48 1.36 -28.81
N GLY A 20 31.94 0.68 -29.81
CA GLY A 20 32.45 -0.55 -30.39
C GLY A 20 31.47 -1.20 -31.38
N VAL A 21 31.48 -0.73 -32.64
CA VAL A 21 30.81 -1.39 -33.79
C VAL A 21 31.56 -2.66 -34.16
N LEU A 22 30.86 -3.80 -34.20
CA LEU A 22 31.34 -4.97 -34.97
C LEU A 22 30.15 -5.58 -35.72
N VAL A 23 30.20 -5.43 -37.05
CA VAL A 23 29.33 -6.10 -38.01
C VAL A 23 29.88 -7.49 -38.31
N ILE A 24 29.09 -8.52 -38.02
CA ILE A 24 29.30 -9.85 -38.61
C ILE A 24 27.99 -10.35 -39.17
N ALA A 25 27.91 -10.39 -40.49
CA ALA A 25 26.87 -11.06 -41.24
C ALA A 25 27.13 -12.55 -41.26
N LEU A 26 26.19 -13.40 -40.89
CA LEU A 26 26.15 -14.82 -41.25
C LEU A 26 24.74 -15.23 -41.64
N LEU A 27 24.62 -15.71 -42.85
CA LEU A 27 23.44 -16.28 -43.46
C LEU A 27 23.00 -17.59 -42.80
N GLY A 28 21.66 -17.76 -42.71
CA GLY A 28 21.01 -19.02 -43.05
C GLY A 28 20.69 -19.97 -41.91
N CYS A 29 19.42 -19.97 -41.54
CA CYS A 29 18.53 -21.14 -41.45
C CYS A 29 17.17 -20.63 -41.03
N ALA A 30 16.23 -20.61 -41.98
CA ALA A 30 14.82 -20.32 -41.70
C ALA A 30 14.21 -21.54 -40.99
N SER A 31 14.41 -21.62 -39.67
CA SER A 31 13.54 -22.36 -38.77
C SER A 31 12.44 -21.38 -38.42
N GLY A 32 11.18 -21.70 -38.76
CA GLY A 32 10.00 -20.90 -38.43
C GLY A 32 9.84 -20.80 -36.92
N LEU A 33 10.60 -19.90 -36.31
CA LEU A 33 10.30 -19.35 -35.00
C LEU A 33 9.01 -18.56 -35.17
N VAL A 34 7.91 -19.09 -34.67
CA VAL A 34 6.77 -18.27 -34.31
C VAL A 34 7.36 -17.26 -33.32
N ALA A 35 7.69 -16.09 -33.83
CA ALA A 35 8.09 -14.96 -32.99
C ALA A 35 6.88 -14.72 -32.08
N GLN A 36 6.95 -15.17 -30.84
CA GLN A 36 6.10 -14.64 -29.80
C GLN A 36 6.33 -13.13 -29.84
N THR A 37 5.34 -12.40 -30.29
CA THR A 37 5.38 -10.95 -30.39
C THR A 37 5.70 -10.45 -28.98
N GLN A 38 6.95 -10.07 -28.76
CA GLN A 38 7.43 -9.63 -27.46
C GLN A 38 6.63 -8.36 -27.13
N ARG A 39 5.88 -8.38 -26.04
CA ARG A 39 5.07 -7.24 -25.60
C ARG A 39 5.93 -5.99 -25.55
N THR A 40 5.44 -4.89 -26.09
CA THR A 40 6.09 -3.57 -25.97
C THR A 40 5.96 -3.04 -24.54
N PRO A 41 6.78 -2.08 -24.11
CA PRO A 41 6.59 -1.41 -22.82
C PRO A 41 5.18 -0.82 -22.66
N SER A 42 4.66 -0.20 -23.73
CA SER A 42 3.30 0.36 -23.76
C SER A 42 2.22 -0.71 -23.57
N ASP A 43 2.40 -1.91 -24.15
CA ASP A 43 1.44 -3.00 -23.98
C ASP A 43 1.40 -3.50 -22.54
N VAL A 44 2.57 -3.61 -21.90
CA VAL A 44 2.66 -4.01 -20.47
C VAL A 44 1.96 -2.99 -19.57
N VAL A 45 2.14 -1.70 -19.84
CA VAL A 45 1.47 -0.63 -19.09
C VAL A 45 -0.04 -0.69 -19.28
N ARG A 46 -0.54 -0.84 -20.52
CA ARG A 46 -1.99 -0.99 -20.76
C ARG A 46 -2.58 -2.20 -20.06
N GLU A 47 -1.88 -3.34 -20.13
CA GLU A 47 -2.33 -4.58 -19.50
C GLU A 47 -2.35 -4.47 -17.97
N PHE A 48 -1.35 -3.83 -17.37
CA PHE A 48 -1.31 -3.53 -15.94
C PHE A 48 -2.53 -2.71 -15.51
N TYR A 49 -2.77 -1.57 -16.15
CA TYR A 49 -3.89 -0.70 -15.80
C TYR A 49 -5.24 -1.40 -16.03
N LYS A 50 -5.39 -2.13 -17.14
CA LYS A 50 -6.59 -2.92 -17.38
C LYS A 50 -6.82 -3.98 -16.31
N ALA A 51 -5.79 -4.71 -15.90
CA ALA A 51 -5.89 -5.73 -14.86
C ALA A 51 -6.22 -5.13 -13.49
N MET A 52 -5.68 -3.94 -13.16
CA MET A 52 -6.03 -3.19 -11.96
C MET A 52 -7.51 -2.78 -11.98
N HIS A 53 -7.97 -2.17 -13.07
CA HIS A 53 -9.36 -1.76 -13.25
C HIS A 53 -10.35 -2.94 -13.17
N ASP A 54 -9.96 -4.10 -13.74
CA ASP A 54 -10.75 -5.34 -13.69
C ASP A 54 -10.63 -6.05 -12.32
N HIS A 55 -9.97 -5.47 -11.31
CA HIS A 55 -9.70 -6.06 -9.99
C HIS A 55 -8.93 -7.39 -10.03
N ARG A 56 -8.17 -7.64 -11.12
CA ARG A 56 -7.30 -8.81 -11.29
C ARG A 56 -5.91 -8.52 -10.71
N PHE A 57 -5.88 -8.20 -9.41
CA PHE A 57 -4.71 -7.65 -8.73
C PHE A 57 -3.45 -8.52 -8.84
N LYS A 58 -3.58 -9.84 -8.63
CA LYS A 58 -2.42 -10.73 -8.74
C LYS A 58 -1.81 -10.70 -10.14
N GLU A 59 -2.65 -10.62 -11.18
CA GLU A 59 -2.21 -10.51 -12.57
C GLU A 59 -1.55 -9.15 -12.82
N ALA A 60 -2.17 -8.05 -12.37
CA ALA A 60 -1.60 -6.73 -12.50
C ALA A 60 -0.21 -6.63 -11.85
N TRP A 61 -0.10 -6.99 -10.58
CA TRP A 61 1.18 -6.93 -9.88
C TRP A 61 2.24 -7.88 -10.46
N SER A 62 1.83 -8.96 -11.14
CA SER A 62 2.75 -9.87 -11.84
C SER A 62 3.44 -9.24 -13.06
N LEU A 63 2.91 -8.13 -13.59
CA LEU A 63 3.52 -7.33 -14.65
C LEU A 63 4.54 -6.31 -14.13
N THR A 64 4.84 -6.34 -12.86
CA THR A 64 5.69 -5.37 -12.18
C THR A 64 6.85 -6.04 -11.44
N ILE A 65 7.75 -5.22 -10.90
CA ILE A 65 8.80 -5.70 -9.99
C ILE A 65 8.24 -6.36 -8.73
N TYR A 66 6.94 -6.20 -8.43
CA TYR A 66 6.27 -6.77 -7.25
C TYR A 66 5.80 -8.23 -7.44
N LYS A 67 6.02 -8.82 -8.62
CA LYS A 67 5.68 -10.22 -8.87
C LYS A 67 6.16 -11.18 -7.76
N PRO A 68 7.42 -11.11 -7.25
CA PRO A 68 7.86 -12.00 -6.17
C PRO A 68 7.08 -11.82 -4.86
N ALA A 69 6.53 -10.62 -4.62
CA ALA A 69 5.71 -10.34 -3.45
C ALA A 69 4.33 -10.98 -3.55
N VAL A 70 3.66 -10.85 -4.71
CA VAL A 70 2.29 -11.39 -4.89
C VAL A 70 2.25 -12.88 -5.16
N ASP A 71 3.27 -13.45 -5.82
CA ASP A 71 3.34 -14.90 -6.06
C ASP A 71 3.40 -15.71 -4.76
N GLY A 72 3.99 -15.15 -3.71
CA GLY A 72 4.13 -15.79 -2.41
C GLY A 72 2.92 -15.65 -1.48
N LEU A 73 1.92 -14.82 -1.83
CA LEU A 73 0.74 -14.60 -1.01
C LEU A 73 -0.27 -15.75 -1.15
N ASN A 74 -0.85 -16.16 -0.02
CA ASN A 74 -2.01 -17.05 -0.01
C ASN A 74 -3.32 -16.25 -0.21
N ALA A 75 -4.46 -16.93 -0.28
CA ALA A 75 -5.75 -16.29 -0.53
C ALA A 75 -6.16 -15.32 0.58
N GLU A 76 -5.89 -15.66 1.85
CA GLU A 76 -6.22 -14.81 3.00
C GLU A 76 -5.37 -13.54 3.01
N GLU A 77 -4.06 -13.65 2.75
CA GLU A 77 -3.16 -12.50 2.65
C GLU A 77 -3.53 -11.57 1.48
N MET A 78 -4.02 -12.14 0.37
CA MET A 78 -4.56 -11.34 -0.75
C MET A 78 -5.82 -10.56 -0.35
N GLU A 79 -6.69 -11.17 0.47
CA GLU A 79 -7.89 -10.48 0.98
C GLU A 79 -7.52 -9.36 1.97
N ASP A 80 -6.49 -9.54 2.81
CA ASP A 80 -6.00 -8.48 3.70
C ASP A 80 -5.50 -7.25 2.93
N LEU A 81 -4.86 -7.47 1.77
CA LEU A 81 -4.31 -6.42 0.92
C LEU A 81 -5.33 -5.86 -0.09
N ARG A 82 -6.49 -6.49 -0.22
CA ARG A 82 -7.52 -6.10 -1.19
C ARG A 82 -7.96 -4.65 -1.05
N PRO A 83 -8.27 -4.12 0.16
CA PRO A 83 -8.68 -2.72 0.31
C PRO A 83 -7.65 -1.74 -0.25
N ASP A 84 -6.36 -1.97 0.03
CA ASP A 84 -5.27 -1.12 -0.47
C ASP A 84 -5.13 -1.21 -1.99
N PHE A 85 -5.35 -2.38 -2.57
CA PHE A 85 -5.29 -2.57 -4.02
C PHE A 85 -6.51 -1.94 -4.71
N GLU A 86 -7.68 -2.01 -4.11
CA GLU A 86 -8.90 -1.36 -4.60
C GLU A 86 -8.79 0.17 -4.54
N GLU A 87 -8.23 0.74 -3.47
CA GLU A 87 -7.94 2.18 -3.40
C GLU A 87 -7.02 2.62 -4.53
N LYS A 88 -5.95 1.85 -4.80
CA LYS A 88 -5.04 2.13 -5.92
C LYS A 88 -5.71 1.98 -7.27
N ALA A 89 -6.57 0.99 -7.44
CA ALA A 89 -7.33 0.78 -8.68
C ALA A 89 -8.32 1.92 -8.94
N ALA A 90 -9.00 2.40 -7.90
CA ALA A 90 -9.94 3.51 -8.00
C ALA A 90 -9.28 4.84 -8.45
N ALA A 91 -7.98 5.00 -8.22
CA ALA A 91 -7.22 6.17 -8.66
C ALA A 91 -6.74 6.10 -10.13
N ILE A 92 -6.99 4.98 -10.83
CA ILE A 92 -6.55 4.76 -12.21
C ILE A 92 -7.58 5.33 -13.18
N PRO A 93 -7.16 6.19 -14.13
CA PRO A 93 -8.07 6.69 -15.16
C PRO A 93 -8.50 5.58 -16.13
N ASP A 94 -9.74 5.63 -16.60
CA ASP A 94 -10.27 4.76 -17.66
C ASP A 94 -10.96 5.60 -18.74
N PRO A 95 -10.52 5.53 -20.01
CA PRO A 95 -9.40 4.74 -20.53
C PRO A 95 -8.02 5.33 -20.18
N VAL A 96 -7.02 4.45 -20.12
CA VAL A 96 -5.61 4.87 -19.98
C VAL A 96 -5.07 5.34 -21.33
N GLU A 97 -4.70 6.60 -21.44
CA GLU A 97 -4.07 7.18 -22.62
C GLU A 97 -2.54 7.16 -22.52
N ILE A 98 -1.88 6.50 -23.47
CA ILE A 98 -0.42 6.55 -23.62
C ILE A 98 -0.07 7.64 -24.62
N SER A 99 0.73 8.63 -24.19
CA SER A 99 1.17 9.74 -25.01
C SER A 99 2.53 9.50 -25.70
N GLY A 100 3.26 8.47 -25.32
CA GLY A 100 4.53 8.10 -25.92
C GLY A 100 5.30 7.06 -25.14
N GLU A 101 6.35 6.50 -25.74
CA GLU A 101 7.32 5.64 -25.06
C GLU A 101 8.75 5.98 -25.51
N GLN A 102 9.70 5.77 -24.63
CA GLN A 102 11.12 5.91 -24.89
C GLN A 102 11.83 4.67 -24.38
N ILE A 103 12.57 3.99 -25.25
CA ILE A 103 13.33 2.78 -24.95
C ILE A 103 14.82 3.10 -25.01
N SER A 104 15.57 2.68 -24.00
CA SER A 104 17.03 2.79 -23.92
C SER A 104 17.63 1.50 -23.39
N GLY A 105 18.06 0.61 -24.28
CA GLY A 105 18.59 -0.72 -23.91
C GLY A 105 17.54 -1.56 -23.18
N ASP A 106 17.84 -1.91 -21.93
CA ASP A 106 16.97 -2.72 -21.08
C ASP A 106 16.08 -1.89 -20.14
N THR A 107 15.99 -0.58 -20.38
CA THR A 107 15.09 0.34 -19.67
C THR A 107 14.12 1.01 -20.63
N ALA A 108 12.93 1.32 -20.17
CA ALA A 108 11.94 2.09 -20.93
C ALA A 108 11.18 3.04 -20.02
N THR A 109 10.66 4.11 -20.62
CA THR A 109 9.69 5.03 -19.98
C THR A 109 8.48 5.14 -20.89
N VAL A 110 7.31 4.85 -20.34
CA VAL A 110 6.02 5.05 -20.99
C VAL A 110 5.34 6.24 -20.35
N PHE A 111 4.87 7.15 -21.17
CA PHE A 111 4.20 8.37 -20.71
C PHE A 111 2.69 8.17 -20.76
N VAL A 112 2.05 8.21 -19.58
CA VAL A 112 0.61 8.03 -19.40
C VAL A 112 -0.01 9.39 -19.11
N ARG A 113 -1.13 9.70 -19.78
CA ARG A 113 -1.93 10.89 -19.46
C ARG A 113 -2.85 10.60 -18.29
N VAL A 114 -2.73 11.41 -17.25
CA VAL A 114 -3.62 11.34 -16.08
C VAL A 114 -4.27 12.70 -15.84
N PRO A 115 -5.58 12.76 -15.49
CA PRO A 115 -6.22 14.02 -15.15
C PRO A 115 -5.62 14.60 -13.87
N ILE A 116 -5.48 15.93 -13.82
CA ILE A 116 -4.95 16.62 -12.62
C ILE A 116 -5.98 16.53 -11.48
N ASN A 117 -7.24 16.73 -11.81
CA ASN A 117 -8.39 16.54 -10.92
C ASN A 117 -9.67 16.41 -11.76
N GLU A 118 -10.76 15.95 -11.13
CA GLU A 118 -12.06 15.78 -11.81
C GLU A 118 -12.66 17.10 -12.35
N SER A 119 -12.25 18.24 -11.81
CA SER A 119 -12.81 19.56 -12.13
C SER A 119 -12.03 20.32 -13.18
N THR A 120 -10.86 19.83 -13.60
CA THR A 120 -9.97 20.54 -14.53
C THR A 120 -9.63 19.63 -15.72
N PRO A 121 -9.98 19.99 -16.97
CA PRO A 121 -9.73 19.16 -18.15
C PRO A 121 -8.26 19.14 -18.58
N GLN A 122 -7.33 19.44 -17.67
CA GLN A 122 -5.90 19.38 -17.93
C GLN A 122 -5.34 18.03 -17.54
N ASN A 123 -4.69 17.38 -18.51
CA ASN A 123 -3.96 16.14 -18.30
C ASN A 123 -2.48 16.42 -18.11
N ILE A 124 -1.86 15.76 -17.14
CA ILE A 124 -0.40 15.71 -17.01
C ILE A 124 0.14 14.42 -17.61
N SER A 125 1.34 14.50 -18.17
CA SER A 125 2.07 13.32 -18.62
C SER A 125 2.85 12.73 -17.45
N GLN A 126 2.46 11.54 -16.99
CA GLN A 126 3.13 10.83 -15.90
C GLN A 126 4.04 9.73 -16.46
N PRO A 127 5.34 9.72 -16.14
CA PRO A 127 6.26 8.69 -16.60
C PRO A 127 6.08 7.41 -15.79
N VAL A 128 5.97 6.29 -16.49
CA VAL A 128 6.00 4.93 -15.94
C VAL A 128 7.30 4.28 -16.39
N THR A 129 8.17 3.92 -15.45
CA THR A 129 9.46 3.28 -15.73
C THR A 129 9.29 1.77 -15.85
N LEU A 130 9.96 1.17 -16.82
CA LEU A 130 10.04 -0.28 -17.01
C LEU A 130 11.48 -0.72 -17.17
N ILE A 131 11.74 -1.97 -16.79
CA ILE A 131 13.00 -2.68 -17.01
C ILE A 131 12.75 -4.02 -17.69
N LYS A 132 13.77 -4.53 -18.39
CA LYS A 132 13.77 -5.92 -18.87
C LYS A 132 14.22 -6.87 -17.77
N SER A 133 13.41 -7.86 -17.49
CA SER A 133 13.76 -8.93 -16.53
C SER A 133 13.42 -10.28 -17.15
N GLY A 134 14.43 -11.13 -17.32
CA GLY A 134 14.25 -12.42 -17.99
C GLY A 134 13.77 -12.31 -19.45
N GLY A 135 14.12 -11.22 -20.15
CA GLY A 135 13.73 -10.96 -21.53
C GLY A 135 12.35 -10.32 -21.70
N ALA A 136 11.57 -10.15 -20.64
CA ALA A 136 10.26 -9.49 -20.66
C ALA A 136 10.32 -8.09 -20.00
N TRP A 137 9.51 -7.15 -20.50
CA TRP A 137 9.32 -5.87 -19.86
C TRP A 137 8.45 -6.01 -18.61
N ILE A 138 8.85 -5.34 -17.51
CA ILE A 138 8.09 -5.24 -16.28
C ILE A 138 8.14 -3.80 -15.76
N ILE A 139 7.06 -3.34 -15.12
CA ILE A 139 6.97 -2.01 -14.54
C ILE A 139 7.81 -1.94 -13.25
N GLY A 140 8.66 -0.93 -13.15
CA GLY A 140 9.50 -0.62 -12.00
C GLY A 140 10.95 -0.39 -12.40
N ASP A 141 11.85 -0.36 -11.42
CA ASP A 141 13.29 -0.14 -11.56
C ASP A 141 14.10 -1.22 -10.84
N GLU A 142 15.39 -1.34 -11.19
CA GLU A 142 16.28 -2.40 -10.66
C GLU A 142 16.52 -2.27 -9.15
N ALA A 143 16.64 -1.05 -8.62
CA ALA A 143 16.95 -0.83 -7.22
C ALA A 143 15.78 -1.32 -6.34
N ASN A 144 14.55 -0.94 -6.71
CA ASN A 144 13.35 -1.39 -6.03
C ASN A 144 13.08 -2.89 -6.26
N GLN A 145 13.38 -3.43 -7.45
CA GLN A 145 13.28 -4.86 -7.71
C GLN A 145 14.14 -5.70 -6.75
N ALA A 146 15.35 -5.25 -6.44
CA ALA A 146 16.23 -5.95 -5.50
C ALA A 146 15.63 -5.98 -4.08
N ILE A 147 15.03 -4.88 -3.64
CA ILE A 147 14.33 -4.78 -2.34
C ILE A 147 13.15 -5.74 -2.29
N VAL A 148 12.30 -5.72 -3.32
CA VAL A 148 11.11 -6.59 -3.40
C VAL A 148 11.50 -8.06 -3.43
N LYS A 149 12.50 -8.44 -4.24
CA LYS A 149 13.03 -9.82 -4.29
C LYS A 149 13.52 -10.30 -2.93
N LYS A 150 14.21 -9.43 -2.17
CA LYS A 150 14.70 -9.75 -0.83
C LYS A 150 13.57 -9.94 0.16
N ALA A 151 12.55 -9.08 0.13
CA ALA A 151 11.40 -9.13 1.04
C ALA A 151 10.42 -10.26 0.66
N GLY A 152 10.30 -10.59 -0.64
CA GLY A 152 9.35 -11.58 -1.15
C GLY A 152 7.92 -11.26 -0.69
N ARG A 153 7.15 -12.28 -0.29
CA ARG A 153 5.77 -12.11 0.16
C ARG A 153 5.59 -11.13 1.33
N ARG A 154 6.66 -10.89 2.11
CA ARG A 154 6.60 -9.96 3.24
C ARG A 154 6.53 -8.50 2.82
N PHE A 155 6.84 -8.17 1.58
CA PHE A 155 6.91 -6.79 1.11
C PHE A 155 5.62 -6.01 1.38
N PHE A 156 4.48 -6.51 0.90
CA PHE A 156 3.19 -5.86 1.10
C PHE A 156 2.66 -6.02 2.53
N LEU A 157 2.86 -7.19 3.14
CA LEU A 157 2.41 -7.44 4.52
C LEU A 157 3.14 -6.55 5.54
N ASP A 158 4.44 -6.33 5.38
CA ASP A 158 5.19 -5.45 6.28
C ASP A 158 4.80 -3.97 6.07
N ALA A 159 4.46 -3.57 4.84
CA ALA A 159 3.92 -2.24 4.56
C ALA A 159 2.54 -2.05 5.22
N LEU A 160 1.63 -3.01 5.07
CA LEU A 160 0.31 -3.02 5.71
C LEU A 160 0.42 -2.93 7.24
N ILE A 161 1.29 -3.76 7.85
CA ILE A 161 1.54 -3.73 9.30
C ILE A 161 2.03 -2.34 9.74
N THR A 162 2.94 -1.74 8.98
CA THR A 162 3.46 -0.40 9.29
C THR A 162 2.38 0.67 9.20
N GLN A 163 1.51 0.59 8.19
CA GLN A 163 0.37 1.48 8.05
C GLN A 163 -0.60 1.33 9.23
N HIS A 164 -1.02 0.12 9.55
CA HIS A 164 -1.93 -0.12 10.68
C HIS A 164 -1.34 0.35 12.02
N HIS A 165 -0.01 0.21 12.24
CA HIS A 165 0.63 0.79 13.43
C HIS A 165 0.42 2.31 13.51
N SER A 166 0.63 3.02 12.39
CA SER A 166 0.41 4.46 12.30
C SER A 166 -1.05 4.83 12.54
N ASP A 167 -1.97 4.09 11.94
CA ASP A 167 -3.41 4.33 12.06
C ASP A 167 -3.89 4.15 13.52
N ILE A 168 -3.39 3.14 14.22
CA ILE A 168 -3.70 2.93 15.64
C ILE A 168 -3.13 4.04 16.53
N GLU A 169 -1.90 4.49 16.28
CA GLU A 169 -1.34 5.61 17.01
C GLU A 169 -2.15 6.89 16.81
N ASP A 170 -2.57 7.17 15.59
CA ASP A 170 -3.39 8.35 15.28
C ASP A 170 -4.81 8.22 15.83
N LEU A 171 -5.40 7.02 15.83
CA LEU A 171 -6.68 6.76 16.49
C LEU A 171 -6.60 6.99 18.01
N LEU A 172 -5.52 6.53 18.66
CA LEU A 172 -5.30 6.77 20.10
C LEU A 172 -5.14 8.25 20.41
N LYS A 173 -4.37 9.00 19.60
CA LYS A 173 -4.27 10.48 19.73
C LYS A 173 -5.62 11.14 19.56
N ARG A 174 -6.43 10.65 18.61
CA ARG A 174 -7.80 11.14 18.41
C ARG A 174 -8.69 10.87 19.63
N VAL A 175 -8.57 9.67 20.26
CA VAL A 175 -9.31 9.37 21.50
C VAL A 175 -9.04 10.40 22.57
N ILE A 176 -7.78 10.83 22.79
CA ILE A 176 -7.45 11.88 23.76
C ILE A 176 -8.27 13.15 23.48
N ALA A 177 -8.25 13.61 22.24
CA ALA A 177 -8.93 14.85 21.85
C ALA A 177 -10.47 14.75 22.00
N VAL A 178 -11.06 13.65 21.54
CA VAL A 178 -12.53 13.49 21.57
C VAL A 178 -13.08 13.22 22.96
N GLN A 179 -12.31 12.61 23.84
CA GLN A 179 -12.67 12.43 25.25
C GLN A 179 -12.83 13.78 25.98
N ILE A 180 -12.00 14.78 25.67
CA ILE A 180 -12.15 16.13 26.21
C ILE A 180 -13.50 16.71 25.79
N VAL A 181 -13.86 16.59 24.51
CA VAL A 181 -15.15 17.06 24.00
C VAL A 181 -16.31 16.31 24.65
N TYR A 182 -16.20 14.99 24.78
CA TYR A 182 -17.26 14.16 25.34
C TYR A 182 -17.53 14.48 26.82
N VAL A 183 -16.47 14.66 27.63
CA VAL A 183 -16.59 15.03 29.06
C VAL A 183 -17.27 16.39 29.24
N GLN A 184 -16.98 17.36 28.38
CA GLN A 184 -17.62 18.69 28.44
C GLN A 184 -19.14 18.63 28.21
N GLN A 185 -19.62 17.64 27.48
CA GLN A 185 -21.04 17.49 27.13
C GLN A 185 -21.80 16.56 28.09
N HIS A 186 -21.10 15.60 28.71
CA HIS A 186 -21.73 14.50 29.43
C HIS A 186 -21.27 14.32 30.88
N ASP A 187 -20.33 15.16 31.36
CA ASP A 187 -19.70 15.06 32.70
C ASP A 187 -19.03 13.72 33.01
N THR A 188 -18.81 12.89 31.99
CA THR A 188 -18.18 11.57 32.09
C THR A 188 -17.39 11.26 30.82
N PHE A 189 -16.38 10.40 30.88
CA PHE A 189 -15.73 9.88 29.69
C PHE A 189 -16.66 8.94 28.92
N GLY A 190 -16.43 8.83 27.59
CA GLY A 190 -17.15 7.93 26.70
C GLY A 190 -16.41 6.61 26.47
N ASP A 191 -17.12 5.48 26.46
CA ASP A 191 -16.58 4.23 25.91
C ASP A 191 -16.57 4.27 24.38
N LEU A 192 -16.00 3.24 23.74
CA LEU A 192 -15.88 3.19 22.30
C LEU A 192 -17.22 3.38 21.58
N ALA A 193 -18.28 2.71 22.07
CA ALA A 193 -19.61 2.78 21.46
C ALA A 193 -20.21 4.19 21.61
N ALA A 194 -20.08 4.82 22.77
CA ALA A 194 -20.54 6.16 23.03
C ALA A 194 -19.83 7.20 22.14
N LEU A 195 -18.52 7.09 21.97
CA LEU A 195 -17.74 7.98 21.11
C LEU A 195 -18.10 7.83 19.61
N ILE A 196 -18.34 6.61 19.15
CA ILE A 196 -18.82 6.34 17.79
C ILE A 196 -20.25 6.91 17.60
N ASN A 197 -21.16 6.65 18.53
CA ASN A 197 -22.55 7.13 18.44
C ASN A 197 -22.65 8.65 18.48
N ALA A 198 -21.76 9.31 19.20
CA ALA A 198 -21.62 10.76 19.19
C ALA A 198 -20.98 11.34 17.91
N GLY A 199 -20.57 10.49 16.96
CA GLY A 199 -19.89 10.92 15.73
C GLY A 199 -18.46 11.44 15.94
N LEU A 200 -17.87 11.21 17.11
CA LEU A 200 -16.54 11.67 17.48
C LEU A 200 -15.44 10.72 16.96
N LEU A 201 -15.75 9.42 16.86
CA LEU A 201 -14.91 8.42 16.23
C LEU A 201 -15.60 7.79 15.01
N PRO A 202 -14.85 7.34 14.00
CA PRO A 202 -15.42 6.66 12.85
C PRO A 202 -15.96 5.28 13.26
N LYS A 203 -16.95 4.76 12.54
CA LYS A 203 -17.49 3.41 12.76
C LYS A 203 -16.44 2.32 12.60
N ALA A 204 -15.51 2.51 11.67
CA ALA A 204 -14.36 1.63 11.44
C ALA A 204 -13.54 1.34 12.71
N ALA A 205 -13.50 2.26 13.68
CA ALA A 205 -12.82 2.05 14.95
C ALA A 205 -13.37 0.86 15.76
N GLY A 206 -14.62 0.46 15.50
CA GLY A 206 -15.28 -0.70 16.12
C GLY A 206 -15.20 -1.98 15.29
N ASP A 207 -14.66 -1.94 14.08
CA ASP A 207 -14.58 -3.11 13.19
C ASP A 207 -13.12 -3.60 13.02
N PRO A 208 -12.77 -4.76 13.62
CA PRO A 208 -11.42 -5.30 13.48
C PRO A 208 -11.02 -5.68 12.05
N LYS A 209 -11.99 -5.87 11.14
CA LYS A 209 -11.70 -6.18 9.74
C LYS A 209 -11.22 -4.94 8.98
N GLU A 210 -11.84 -3.80 9.25
CA GLU A 210 -11.45 -2.53 8.63
C GLU A 210 -10.19 -1.95 9.29
N LEU A 211 -10.09 -2.04 10.64
CA LEU A 211 -8.98 -1.46 11.39
C LEU A 211 -7.72 -2.33 11.43
N GLY A 212 -7.84 -3.64 11.19
CA GLY A 212 -6.77 -4.62 11.37
C GLY A 212 -6.43 -4.90 12.84
N TYR A 213 -7.16 -4.30 13.79
CA TYR A 213 -6.93 -4.35 15.24
C TYR A 213 -8.22 -4.53 16.04
N ASN A 214 -8.14 -5.27 17.13
CA ASN A 214 -9.18 -5.25 18.16
C ASN A 214 -8.96 -4.00 19.01
N PHE A 215 -9.70 -2.94 18.72
CA PHE A 215 -9.61 -1.68 19.44
C PHE A 215 -10.71 -1.54 20.48
N ARG A 216 -10.37 -1.05 21.67
CA ARG A 216 -11.30 -0.91 22.80
C ARG A 216 -11.04 0.37 23.57
N VAL A 217 -12.13 1.01 24.01
CA VAL A 217 -12.12 2.09 25.00
C VAL A 217 -13.12 1.73 26.07
N THR A 218 -12.68 1.63 27.32
CA THR A 218 -13.56 1.37 28.48
C THR A 218 -13.43 2.50 29.49
N VAL A 219 -14.52 2.78 30.18
CA VAL A 219 -14.63 3.83 31.18
C VAL A 219 -14.67 3.23 32.58
N GLY A 220 -13.98 3.85 33.52
CA GLY A 220 -14.04 3.45 34.92
C GLY A 220 -15.45 3.62 35.49
N LYS A 221 -15.78 2.86 36.56
CA LYS A 221 -17.12 2.86 37.17
C LYS A 221 -17.57 4.24 37.65
N ASP A 222 -16.65 5.10 37.97
CA ASP A 222 -16.91 6.49 38.40
C ASP A 222 -17.08 7.48 37.24
N GLY A 223 -16.89 7.03 35.99
CA GLY A 223 -16.93 7.87 34.80
C GLY A 223 -15.76 8.85 34.66
N LYS A 224 -14.77 8.82 35.58
CA LYS A 224 -13.69 9.82 35.68
C LYS A 224 -12.34 9.31 35.16
N SER A 225 -12.31 8.10 34.65
CA SER A 225 -11.13 7.51 34.05
C SER A 225 -11.52 6.68 32.85
N TYR A 226 -10.59 6.50 31.89
CA TYR A 226 -10.76 5.57 30.79
C TYR A 226 -9.43 4.87 30.47
N VAL A 227 -9.53 3.75 29.81
CA VAL A 227 -8.40 3.00 29.24
C VAL A 227 -8.73 2.69 27.79
N ALA A 228 -7.78 2.94 26.90
CA ALA A 228 -7.83 2.49 25.52
C ALA A 228 -6.75 1.45 25.26
N GLY A 229 -7.07 0.43 24.49
CA GLY A 229 -6.13 -0.62 24.11
C GLY A 229 -6.41 -1.14 22.71
N ALA A 230 -5.37 -1.59 22.05
CA ALA A 230 -5.45 -2.21 20.73
C ALA A 230 -4.44 -3.36 20.65
N GLU A 231 -4.87 -4.52 20.17
CA GLU A 231 -3.98 -5.59 19.76
C GLU A 231 -4.31 -6.04 18.35
N PRO A 232 -3.31 -6.54 17.57
CA PRO A 232 -3.55 -7.00 16.21
C PRO A 232 -4.70 -8.01 16.14
N ALA A 233 -5.61 -7.85 15.20
CA ALA A 233 -6.65 -8.84 14.92
C ALA A 233 -6.02 -10.18 14.53
N ARG A 234 -4.89 -10.13 13.78
CA ARG A 234 -4.06 -11.27 13.40
C ARG A 234 -2.58 -10.91 13.51
N TYR A 235 -1.92 -11.41 14.56
CA TYR A 235 -0.51 -11.15 14.81
C TYR A 235 0.38 -11.56 13.62
N GLY A 236 1.29 -10.66 13.21
CA GLY A 236 2.19 -10.88 12.08
C GLY A 236 1.57 -10.70 10.69
N HIS A 237 0.25 -10.46 10.61
CA HIS A 237 -0.50 -10.17 9.38
C HIS A 237 -1.07 -8.76 9.39
N THR A 238 -1.90 -8.43 10.37
CA THR A 238 -2.50 -7.10 10.47
C THR A 238 -1.74 -6.16 11.42
N GLY A 239 -0.83 -6.69 12.22
CA GLY A 239 -0.01 -5.91 13.14
C GLY A 239 0.95 -6.79 13.93
N LYS A 240 1.89 -6.14 14.64
CA LYS A 240 2.82 -6.78 15.60
C LYS A 240 2.76 -6.13 16.97
N LEU A 241 2.56 -4.81 17.02
CA LEU A 241 2.54 -4.05 18.27
C LEU A 241 1.15 -4.09 18.89
N SER A 242 1.10 -4.31 20.20
CA SER A 242 -0.09 -4.04 21.02
C SER A 242 0.09 -2.69 21.70
N TYR A 243 -1.00 -1.96 21.85
CA TYR A 243 -1.02 -0.60 22.38
C TYR A 243 -1.87 -0.51 23.63
N TRP A 244 -1.51 0.44 24.48
CA TRP A 244 -2.24 0.80 25.68
C TRP A 244 -2.11 2.28 25.98
N MET A 245 -3.19 2.89 26.49
CA MET A 245 -3.24 4.28 26.93
C MET A 245 -4.33 4.44 28.00
N ASP A 246 -4.11 5.31 28.95
CA ASP A 246 -5.13 5.79 29.90
C ASP A 246 -5.40 7.29 29.73
N GLN A 247 -6.18 7.87 30.64
CA GLN A 247 -6.56 9.29 30.64
C GLN A 247 -5.37 10.25 30.77
N THR A 248 -4.16 9.78 31.06
CA THR A 248 -2.96 10.63 31.05
C THR A 248 -2.49 10.97 29.62
N GLY A 249 -3.01 10.21 28.61
CA GLY A 249 -2.68 10.41 27.21
C GLY A 249 -1.32 9.83 26.80
N THR A 250 -0.64 9.09 27.69
CA THR A 250 0.63 8.45 27.36
C THR A 250 0.37 7.14 26.62
N ILE A 251 0.71 7.11 25.33
CA ILE A 251 0.61 5.91 24.48
C ILE A 251 1.82 5.01 24.73
N LYS A 252 1.58 3.75 25.02
CA LYS A 252 2.60 2.70 25.18
C LYS A 252 2.35 1.60 24.13
N SER A 253 3.43 1.06 23.57
CA SER A 253 3.36 -0.06 22.63
C SER A 253 4.44 -1.09 22.91
N VAL A 254 4.15 -2.35 22.58
CA VAL A 254 5.08 -3.47 22.73
C VAL A 254 4.72 -4.59 21.74
N ASP A 255 5.74 -5.27 21.21
CA ASP A 255 5.56 -6.55 20.54
C ASP A 255 5.52 -7.66 21.60
N ASN A 256 4.33 -8.16 21.91
CA ASN A 256 4.08 -9.21 22.89
C ASN A 256 3.36 -10.43 22.28
N GLY A 257 3.52 -10.63 20.96
CA GLY A 257 2.89 -11.72 20.22
C GLY A 257 1.40 -11.53 20.02
N GLY A 258 0.93 -10.29 19.90
CA GLY A 258 -0.48 -9.96 19.63
C GLY A 258 -1.40 -10.09 20.83
N LYS A 259 -0.86 -10.24 22.04
CA LYS A 259 -1.66 -10.27 23.29
C LYS A 259 -2.00 -8.84 23.74
N PRO A 260 -3.16 -8.62 24.40
CA PRO A 260 -3.44 -7.35 25.05
C PRO A 260 -2.32 -6.97 26.04
N MET A 261 -2.00 -5.69 26.13
CA MET A 261 -1.10 -5.18 27.18
C MET A 261 -1.78 -5.25 28.56
N SER A 262 -0.99 -5.42 29.61
CA SER A 262 -1.50 -5.33 30.99
C SER A 262 -2.18 -3.99 31.23
N GLY A 263 -3.39 -4.00 31.75
CA GLY A 263 -4.22 -2.82 31.93
C GLY A 263 -5.11 -2.46 30.73
N SER A 264 -4.95 -3.14 29.58
CA SER A 264 -5.86 -3.01 28.46
C SER A 264 -7.28 -3.47 28.83
N PRO A 265 -8.33 -2.85 28.25
CA PRO A 265 -9.70 -3.30 28.45
C PRO A 265 -9.86 -4.76 28.06
N THR A 266 -10.48 -5.54 28.90
CA THR A 266 -10.85 -6.94 28.58
C THR A 266 -12.06 -6.96 27.67
N LYS A 267 -12.11 -7.93 26.77
CA LYS A 267 -13.29 -8.18 25.93
C LYS A 267 -14.42 -8.68 26.87
N ASN A 268 -15.53 -7.93 26.93
CA ASN A 268 -16.76 -8.45 27.58
C ASN A 268 -17.46 -9.42 26.67
#